data_2519ef79c18757f060b9155ad0e7a7d3
#
_entry.id   2519ef79c18757f060b9155ad0e7a7d3
#
_cell.length_a   1.000
_cell.length_b   1.000
_cell.length_c   1.000
_cell.angle_alpha   90.00
_cell.angle_beta   90.00
_cell.angle_gamma   90.00
#
_symmetry.space_group_name_H-M   'P 1'
#
loop_
_entity.id
_entity.type
_entity.pdbx_description
1 polymer ?
#
loop_
_entity_poly.entity_id
_entity_poly.type
_entity_poly.pdbx_seq_one_letter_code
_entity_poly.pdbx_strand_id
1 'polypeptide(L)'
;GEDTQQHKAAQWLVQLEPPLVALDVTPGRGAFLPFFTLGGLDTLPSGEVVNPQRNPVAGLYAAGRTACGVVRSAAGYSSGMSVGDATFSGRMAGKAAAA
;
A
#
# COMPACT_ATOMS: atom_id res chain seq x y z
N GLY A 1 2.07 23.22 18.85
CA GLY A 1 1.68 23.75 17.55
C GLY A 1 0.81 22.74 16.81
N GLU A 2 0.17 23.19 15.76
CA GLU A 2 -0.62 22.36 14.86
C GLU A 2 0.00 22.40 13.46
N ASP A 3 0.13 21.25 12.81
CA ASP A 3 0.56 21.21 11.43
C ASP A 3 -0.66 21.39 10.51
N THR A 4 -0.85 22.62 10.08
CA THR A 4 -1.98 22.98 9.20
C THR A 4 -1.78 22.59 7.73
N GLN A 5 -0.54 22.25 7.32
CA GLN A 5 -0.24 21.86 5.93
C GLN A 5 -0.43 20.39 5.68
N GLN A 6 0.05 19.53 6.59
CA GLN A 6 -0.02 18.09 6.46
C GLN A 6 -1.08 17.45 7.38
N HIS A 7 -1.82 18.29 8.11
CA HIS A 7 -2.87 17.86 9.04
C HIS A 7 -2.42 16.85 10.10
N LYS A 8 -1.15 16.93 10.50
CA LYS A 8 -0.62 16.08 11.54
C LYS A 8 -1.11 16.56 12.91
N ALA A 9 -1.72 15.67 13.67
CA ALA A 9 -2.23 16.02 14.99
C ALA A 9 -1.10 16.52 15.93
N ALA A 10 -1.39 17.53 16.75
CA ALA A 10 -0.40 18.17 17.62
C ALA A 10 0.33 17.17 18.52
N GLN A 11 -0.36 16.13 18.98
CA GLN A 11 0.21 15.07 19.82
C GLN A 11 1.28 14.21 19.11
N TRP A 12 1.36 14.27 17.78
CA TRP A 12 2.36 13.55 16.97
C TRP A 12 3.49 14.47 16.50
N LEU A 13 3.45 15.74 16.85
CA LEU A 13 4.52 16.67 16.56
C LEU A 13 5.56 16.58 17.67
N VAL A 14 6.79 16.24 17.30
CA VAL A 14 7.92 16.16 18.21
C VAL A 14 8.84 17.35 17.94
N GLN A 15 9.22 18.07 19.00
CA GLN A 15 10.22 19.09 18.89
C GLN A 15 11.57 18.44 18.56
N LEU A 16 12.21 18.93 17.51
CA LEU A 16 13.54 18.44 17.12
C LEU A 16 14.61 19.19 17.92
N GLU A 17 15.47 18.45 18.59
CA GLU A 17 16.56 18.99 19.37
C GLU A 17 17.92 18.50 18.83
N PRO A 18 18.99 19.34 18.88
CA PRO A 18 20.33 18.91 18.49
C PRO A 18 20.85 17.75 19.34
N PRO A 19 21.71 16.86 18.77
CA PRO A 19 22.24 16.92 17.40
C PRO A 19 21.26 16.43 16.34
N LEU A 20 21.19 17.16 15.23
CA LEU A 20 20.31 16.83 14.10
C LEU A 20 21.14 16.29 12.93
N VAL A 21 20.59 15.35 12.19
CA VAL A 21 21.16 14.79 10.96
C VAL A 21 20.19 15.02 9.82
N ALA A 22 20.69 15.56 8.72
CA ALA A 22 19.94 15.65 7.46
C ALA A 22 20.31 14.46 6.56
N LEU A 23 19.30 13.75 6.08
CA LEU A 23 19.48 12.66 5.12
C LEU A 23 19.07 13.14 3.73
N ASP A 24 19.98 13.00 2.74
CA ASP A 24 19.63 13.22 1.34
C ASP A 24 18.85 12.00 0.81
N VAL A 25 17.58 12.19 0.61
CA VAL A 25 16.66 11.16 0.10
C VAL A 25 16.33 11.33 -1.38
N THR A 26 17.14 12.10 -2.11
CA THR A 26 16.96 12.30 -3.55
C THR A 26 17.06 10.96 -4.29
N PRO A 27 16.07 10.59 -5.10
CA PRO A 27 16.13 9.36 -5.90
C PRO A 27 17.40 9.31 -6.76
N GLY A 28 18.10 8.16 -6.73
CA GLY A 28 19.33 7.94 -7.49
C GLY A 28 20.62 8.43 -6.80
N ARG A 29 20.54 9.00 -5.59
CA ARG A 29 21.71 9.45 -4.80
C ARG A 29 22.07 8.54 -3.61
N GLY A 30 21.78 7.26 -3.72
CA GLY A 30 22.17 6.26 -2.72
C GLY A 30 21.17 6.01 -1.60
N ALA A 31 20.10 6.82 -1.49
CA ALA A 31 19.02 6.53 -0.57
C ALA A 31 18.04 5.54 -1.22
N PHE A 32 17.81 4.40 -0.56
CA PHE A 32 16.71 3.51 -0.94
C PHE A 32 15.42 4.01 -0.27
N LEU A 33 14.54 4.61 -1.07
CA LEU A 33 13.21 4.99 -0.62
C LEU A 33 12.21 3.91 -1.06
N PRO A 34 11.81 3.02 -0.17
CA PRO A 34 10.74 2.08 -0.49
C PRO A 34 9.43 2.84 -0.58
N PHE A 35 8.86 2.90 -1.76
CA PHE A 35 7.51 3.43 -1.98
C PHE A 35 6.71 2.45 -2.84
N PHE A 36 5.41 2.54 -2.73
CA PHE A 36 4.48 1.76 -3.52
C PHE A 36 3.30 2.62 -3.93
N THR A 37 2.70 2.26 -5.06
CA THR A 37 1.48 2.92 -5.53
C THR A 37 0.28 2.49 -4.72
N LEU A 38 -0.68 3.39 -4.54
CA LEU A 38 -2.03 3.05 -4.07
C LEU A 38 -2.88 2.73 -5.29
N GLY A 39 -3.60 1.62 -5.24
CA GLY A 39 -4.38 1.12 -6.36
C GLY A 39 -3.72 -0.07 -7.06
N GLY A 40 -4.36 -0.56 -8.10
CA GLY A 40 -3.95 -1.75 -8.85
C GLY A 40 -5.13 -2.35 -9.62
N LEU A 41 -4.99 -3.59 -10.01
CA LEU A 41 -6.07 -4.33 -10.66
C LEU A 41 -7.25 -4.54 -9.69
N ASP A 42 -8.46 -4.29 -10.15
CA ASP A 42 -9.66 -4.57 -9.37
C ASP A 42 -9.92 -6.08 -9.35
N THR A 43 -10.13 -6.62 -8.16
CA THR A 43 -10.28 -8.06 -7.96
C THR A 43 -11.50 -8.39 -7.11
N LEU A 44 -12.03 -9.58 -7.30
CA LEU A 44 -12.93 -10.21 -6.34
C LEU A 44 -12.16 -10.66 -5.09
N PRO A 45 -12.82 -10.96 -3.97
CA PRO A 45 -12.16 -11.48 -2.77
C PRO A 45 -11.39 -12.80 -3.00
N SER A 46 -11.74 -13.55 -4.04
CA SER A 46 -11.03 -14.73 -4.51
C SER A 46 -9.72 -14.42 -5.26
N GLY A 47 -9.44 -13.15 -5.57
CA GLY A 47 -8.27 -12.72 -6.32
C GLY A 47 -8.44 -12.70 -7.84
N GLU A 48 -9.59 -13.11 -8.37
CA GLU A 48 -9.92 -13.00 -9.79
C GLU A 48 -9.99 -11.55 -10.22
N VAL A 49 -9.26 -11.18 -11.26
CA VAL A 49 -9.30 -9.83 -11.83
C VAL A 49 -10.62 -9.61 -12.54
N VAL A 50 -11.22 -8.46 -12.32
CA VAL A 50 -12.48 -8.08 -12.98
C VAL A 50 -12.26 -6.97 -14.00
N ASN A 51 -13.05 -7.03 -15.08
CA ASN A 51 -13.10 -5.97 -16.08
C ASN A 51 -13.96 -4.78 -15.57
N PRO A 52 -14.06 -3.66 -16.32
CA PRO A 52 -14.87 -2.49 -15.93
C PRO A 52 -16.35 -2.79 -15.69
N GLN A 53 -16.89 -3.87 -16.28
CA GLN A 53 -18.27 -4.31 -16.08
C GLN A 53 -18.41 -5.27 -14.87
N ARG A 54 -17.34 -5.43 -14.08
CA ARG A 54 -17.29 -6.29 -12.90
C ARG A 54 -17.39 -7.79 -13.21
N ASN A 55 -17.13 -8.22 -14.44
CA ASN A 55 -17.06 -9.62 -14.80
C ASN A 55 -15.62 -10.16 -14.64
N PRO A 56 -15.43 -11.35 -14.07
CA PRO A 56 -14.13 -11.97 -13.96
C PRO A 56 -13.47 -12.19 -15.32
N VAL A 57 -12.17 -11.92 -15.40
CA VAL A 57 -11.34 -12.26 -16.56
C VAL A 57 -10.79 -13.67 -16.33
N ALA A 58 -11.24 -14.63 -17.13
CA ALA A 58 -10.94 -16.04 -16.95
C ALA A 58 -9.42 -16.30 -16.90
N GLY A 59 -8.97 -17.02 -15.88
CA GLY A 59 -7.58 -17.41 -15.69
C GLY A 59 -6.64 -16.27 -15.22
N LEU A 60 -7.16 -15.07 -14.96
CA LEU A 60 -6.36 -13.93 -14.50
C LEU A 60 -6.62 -13.65 -13.02
N TYR A 61 -5.57 -13.74 -12.23
CA TYR A 61 -5.59 -13.48 -10.79
C TYR A 61 -4.56 -12.42 -10.42
N ALA A 62 -4.85 -11.62 -9.40
CA ALA A 62 -3.92 -10.64 -8.85
C ALA A 62 -4.03 -10.58 -7.33
N ALA A 63 -2.91 -10.30 -6.66
CA ALA A 63 -2.82 -10.20 -5.22
C ALA A 63 -1.76 -9.19 -4.80
N GLY A 64 -1.79 -8.78 -3.53
CA GLY A 64 -0.84 -7.83 -2.97
C GLY A 64 -0.89 -6.48 -3.68
N ARG A 65 0.26 -5.85 -3.88
CA ARG A 65 0.33 -4.52 -4.49
C ARG A 65 -0.04 -4.44 -5.96
N THR A 66 -0.11 -5.56 -6.65
CA THR A 66 -0.63 -5.61 -8.02
C THR A 66 -2.16 -5.45 -8.05
N ALA A 67 -2.83 -5.89 -6.99
CA ALA A 67 -4.27 -5.71 -6.80
C ALA A 67 -4.57 -4.37 -6.12
N CYS A 68 -5.82 -3.89 -6.27
CA CYS A 68 -6.34 -2.77 -5.50
C CYS A 68 -6.72 -3.25 -4.09
N GLY A 69 -5.70 -3.42 -3.22
CA GLY A 69 -5.87 -3.97 -1.87
C GLY A 69 -6.61 -3.07 -0.89
N VAL A 70 -6.48 -3.39 0.40
CA VAL A 70 -7.19 -2.70 1.49
C VAL A 70 -6.71 -1.28 1.74
N VAL A 71 -5.47 -0.96 1.37
CA VAL A 71 -4.91 0.38 1.54
C VAL A 71 -5.34 1.28 0.40
N ARG A 72 -6.29 2.16 0.65
CA ARG A 72 -6.87 3.07 -0.35
C ARG A 72 -6.43 4.53 -0.20
N SER A 73 -5.76 4.86 0.90
CA SER A 73 -5.22 6.20 1.14
C SER A 73 -4.04 6.15 2.09
N ALA A 74 -3.18 7.17 2.03
CA ALA A 74 -2.06 7.29 2.96
C ALA A 74 -2.55 7.43 4.42
N ALA A 75 -3.66 8.14 4.65
CA ALA A 75 -4.24 8.33 5.99
C ALA A 75 -4.74 7.02 6.61
N GLY A 76 -5.16 6.05 5.79
CA GLY A 76 -5.62 4.74 6.24
C GLY A 76 -4.52 3.69 6.35
N TYR A 77 -3.26 4.03 6.07
CA TYR A 77 -2.17 3.08 6.13
C TYR A 77 -1.67 2.86 7.56
N SER A 78 -1.48 1.61 7.92
CA SER A 78 -0.78 1.19 9.14
C SER A 78 0.38 0.26 8.80
N SER A 79 1.43 0.30 9.61
CA SER A 79 2.57 -0.61 9.45
C SER A 79 2.12 -2.07 9.47
N GLY A 80 2.61 -2.86 8.52
CA GLY A 80 2.25 -4.26 8.35
C GLY A 80 1.05 -4.53 7.45
N MET A 81 0.20 -3.54 7.14
CA MET A 81 -0.97 -3.75 6.27
C MET A 81 -0.60 -4.30 4.90
N SER A 82 0.46 -3.81 4.27
CA SER A 82 0.88 -4.29 2.95
C SER A 82 1.31 -5.75 2.97
N VAL A 83 1.99 -6.20 4.03
CA VAL A 83 2.40 -7.59 4.19
C VAL A 83 1.17 -8.46 4.49
N GLY A 84 0.30 -8.01 5.38
CA GLY A 84 -0.95 -8.71 5.71
C GLY A 84 -1.85 -8.88 4.49
N ASP A 85 -2.05 -7.81 3.72
CA ASP A 85 -2.83 -7.84 2.48
C ASP A 85 -2.21 -8.78 1.45
N ALA A 86 -0.90 -8.71 1.22
CA ALA A 86 -0.22 -9.55 0.25
C ALA A 86 -0.29 -11.04 0.61
N THR A 87 -0.12 -11.39 1.88
CA THR A 87 -0.17 -12.79 2.33
C THR A 87 -1.59 -13.35 2.27
N PHE A 88 -2.58 -12.58 2.70
CA PHE A 88 -3.98 -13.00 2.66
C PHE A 88 -4.47 -13.12 1.22
N SER A 89 -4.36 -12.04 0.42
CA SER A 89 -4.84 -12.03 -0.96
C SER A 89 -4.11 -13.03 -1.84
N GLY A 90 -2.79 -13.20 -1.65
CA GLY A 90 -2.01 -14.22 -2.35
C GLY A 90 -2.49 -15.65 -2.06
N ARG A 91 -2.82 -15.93 -0.80
CA ARG A 91 -3.40 -17.22 -0.40
C ARG A 91 -4.77 -17.46 -1.05
N MET A 92 -5.63 -16.42 -1.09
CA MET A 92 -6.96 -16.54 -1.70
C MET A 92 -6.87 -16.74 -3.20
N ALA A 93 -6.05 -15.95 -3.89
CA ALA A 93 -5.82 -16.09 -5.32
C ALA A 93 -5.23 -17.45 -5.68
N GLY A 94 -4.24 -17.93 -4.92
CA GLY A 94 -3.65 -19.26 -5.14
C GLY A 94 -4.64 -20.42 -4.97
N LYS A 95 -5.53 -20.33 -3.98
CA LYS A 95 -6.60 -21.33 -3.79
C LYS A 95 -7.61 -21.32 -4.95
N ALA A 96 -8.04 -20.13 -5.38
CA ALA A 96 -8.98 -20.00 -6.47
C ALA A 96 -8.39 -20.45 -7.81
N ALA A 97 -7.12 -20.14 -8.06
CA ALA A 97 -6.45 -20.57 -9.30
C ALA A 97 -6.18 -22.08 -9.37
N ALA A 98 -6.19 -22.77 -8.22
CA ALA A 98 -5.96 -24.23 -8.13
C ALA A 98 -7.26 -25.05 -8.12
N ALA A 99 -8.42 -24.40 -8.04
CA ALA A 99 -9.72 -25.04 -8.03
C ALA A 99 -10.21 -25.33 -9.44
#